data_09f72a07bcc2b6295c3be5ccaf83c008
#
_entry.id   09f72a07bcc2b6295c3be5ccaf83c008
#
_cell.length_a   1.000
_cell.length_b   1.000
_cell.length_c   1.000
_cell.angle_alpha   90.00
_cell.angle_beta   90.00
_cell.angle_gamma   90.00
#
_symmetry.space_group_name_H-M   'P 1'
#
loop_
_entity.id
_entity.type
_entity.pdbx_description
1 polymer ?
#
loop_
_entity_poly.entity_id
_entity_poly.type
_entity_poly.pdbx_seq_one_letter_code
_entity_poly.pdbx_strand_id
1 'polypeptide(L)'
;MGYGDFSAIPHGRYEYEKEYALLDLVFIWLKEHSLIVLLLLGTIFNVFWLYRMRRQLQMKWYAVLILSVLHTAIGVCSVKVFAFLESGDIGNMSLFGGVFFMPAAYWLGAKLTKRPCCKVCDVFTPCMLFTLMCARINCIISGCC
;
A
#
# COMPACT_ATOMS: atom_id res chain seq x y z
N MET A 1 -63.42 -3.01 0.12
CA MET A 1 -62.10 -3.36 0.61
C MET A 1 -61.42 -4.19 -0.47
N GLY A 2 -60.63 -3.54 -1.34
CA GLY A 2 -59.92 -4.20 -2.44
C GLY A 2 -58.54 -4.61 -2.01
N TYR A 3 -58.26 -5.87 -1.99
CA TYR A 3 -56.88 -6.38 -1.89
C TYR A 3 -56.17 -6.05 -3.19
N GLY A 4 -55.24 -5.11 -3.13
CA GLY A 4 -54.39 -4.76 -4.25
C GLY A 4 -53.48 -5.94 -4.62
N ASP A 5 -53.53 -6.26 -5.90
CA ASP A 5 -52.76 -7.31 -6.55
C ASP A 5 -51.26 -7.05 -6.46
N PHE A 6 -50.54 -7.86 -5.66
CA PHE A 6 -49.13 -7.72 -5.35
C PHE A 6 -48.20 -8.42 -6.37
N SER A 7 -48.75 -8.74 -7.56
CA SER A 7 -48.10 -9.58 -8.59
C SER A 7 -47.28 -8.82 -9.65
N ALA A 8 -47.07 -7.51 -9.51
CA ALA A 8 -46.33 -6.74 -10.52
C ALA A 8 -45.08 -6.05 -9.95
N ILE A 9 -44.20 -6.83 -9.30
CA ILE A 9 -42.84 -6.32 -9.03
C ILE A 9 -41.99 -6.67 -10.27
N PRO A 10 -41.52 -5.67 -11.04
CA PRO A 10 -40.77 -5.94 -12.26
C PRO A 10 -39.47 -6.69 -11.94
N HIS A 11 -39.25 -7.81 -12.62
CA HIS A 11 -38.11 -8.72 -12.51
C HIS A 11 -36.72 -7.99 -12.50
N GLY A 12 -36.64 -6.79 -13.08
CA GLY A 12 -35.41 -5.98 -13.11
C GLY A 12 -34.96 -5.43 -11.76
N ARG A 13 -35.88 -5.30 -10.77
CA ARG A 13 -35.50 -4.70 -9.47
C ARG A 13 -34.66 -5.65 -8.61
N TYR A 14 -34.85 -6.95 -8.69
CA TYR A 14 -34.10 -7.95 -7.96
C TYR A 14 -32.65 -8.15 -8.46
N GLU A 15 -32.42 -7.92 -9.76
CA GLU A 15 -31.06 -7.97 -10.31
C GLU A 15 -30.24 -6.78 -9.85
N TYR A 16 -30.82 -5.57 -9.86
CA TYR A 16 -30.15 -4.37 -9.33
C TYR A 16 -29.82 -4.49 -7.83
N GLU A 17 -30.76 -4.96 -7.01
CA GLU A 17 -30.50 -5.16 -5.58
C GLU A 17 -29.37 -6.17 -5.30
N LYS A 18 -29.28 -7.24 -6.09
CA LYS A 18 -28.17 -8.21 -5.96
C LYS A 18 -26.84 -7.62 -6.38
N GLU A 19 -26.80 -6.81 -7.41
CA GLU A 19 -25.59 -6.17 -7.89
C GLU A 19 -25.08 -5.15 -6.87
N TYR A 20 -25.94 -4.33 -6.29
CA TYR A 20 -25.58 -3.41 -5.21
C TYR A 20 -25.15 -4.15 -3.93
N ALA A 21 -25.83 -5.19 -3.55
CA ALA A 21 -25.47 -6.00 -2.38
C ALA A 21 -24.10 -6.66 -2.56
N LEU A 22 -23.74 -7.08 -3.77
CA LEU A 22 -22.46 -7.67 -4.08
C LEU A 22 -21.34 -6.60 -4.08
N LEU A 23 -21.63 -5.41 -4.61
CA LEU A 23 -20.73 -4.26 -4.56
C LEU A 23 -20.49 -3.80 -3.12
N ASP A 24 -21.53 -3.74 -2.30
CA ASP A 24 -21.42 -3.38 -0.88
C ASP A 24 -20.59 -4.42 -0.10
N LEU A 25 -20.79 -5.70 -0.36
CA LEU A 25 -19.99 -6.78 0.24
C LEU A 25 -18.51 -6.68 -0.15
N VAL A 26 -18.23 -6.46 -1.43
CA VAL A 26 -16.86 -6.26 -1.93
C VAL A 26 -16.25 -5.00 -1.32
N PHE A 27 -17.02 -3.93 -1.17
CA PHE A 27 -16.54 -2.68 -0.58
C PHE A 27 -16.23 -2.82 0.90
N ILE A 28 -17.07 -3.53 1.66
CA ILE A 28 -16.85 -3.84 3.08
C ILE A 28 -15.59 -4.71 3.24
N TRP A 29 -15.48 -5.78 2.43
CA TRP A 29 -14.31 -6.65 2.43
C TRP A 29 -13.02 -5.89 2.06
N LEU A 30 -13.10 -5.02 1.02
CA LEU A 30 -11.98 -4.19 0.61
C LEU A 30 -11.57 -3.20 1.70
N LYS A 31 -12.52 -2.62 2.41
CA LYS A 31 -12.25 -1.71 3.53
C LYS A 31 -11.53 -2.42 4.67
N GLU A 32 -11.93 -3.64 5.00
CA GLU A 32 -11.33 -4.44 6.06
C GLU A 32 -9.90 -4.91 5.69
N HIS A 33 -9.69 -5.27 4.43
CA HIS A 33 -8.41 -5.81 3.94
C HIS A 33 -7.59 -4.82 3.11
N SER A 34 -7.99 -3.57 3.03
CA SER A 34 -7.35 -2.54 2.20
C SER A 34 -5.85 -2.41 2.45
N LEU A 35 -5.43 -2.46 3.70
CA LEU A 35 -4.02 -2.36 4.06
C LEU A 35 -3.19 -3.52 3.48
N ILE A 36 -3.70 -4.75 3.59
CA ILE A 36 -2.99 -5.94 3.07
C ILE A 36 -2.93 -5.90 1.55
N VAL A 37 -4.04 -5.58 0.88
CA VAL A 37 -4.13 -5.49 -0.57
C VAL A 37 -3.17 -4.43 -1.11
N LEU A 38 -3.15 -3.25 -0.50
CA LEU A 38 -2.29 -2.14 -0.93
C LEU A 38 -0.81 -2.41 -0.61
N LEU A 39 -0.49 -3.09 0.49
CA LEU A 39 0.87 -3.56 0.79
C LEU A 39 1.36 -4.58 -0.24
N LEU A 40 0.53 -5.54 -0.61
CA LEU A 40 0.86 -6.50 -1.66
C LEU A 40 1.08 -5.81 -3.00
N LEU A 41 0.20 -4.89 -3.38
CA LEU A 41 0.33 -4.10 -4.60
C LEU A 41 1.63 -3.28 -4.60
N GLY A 42 1.95 -2.63 -3.48
CA GLY A 42 3.19 -1.89 -3.29
C GLY A 42 4.43 -2.78 -3.42
N THR A 43 4.39 -3.98 -2.83
CA THR A 43 5.49 -4.94 -2.91
C THR A 43 5.68 -5.45 -4.33
N ILE A 44 4.61 -5.79 -5.05
CA ILE A 44 4.65 -6.22 -6.45
C ILE A 44 5.26 -5.13 -7.33
N PHE A 45 4.83 -3.87 -7.15
CA PHE A 45 5.40 -2.75 -7.88
C PHE A 45 6.89 -2.58 -7.57
N ASN A 46 7.30 -2.69 -6.30
CA ASN A 46 8.70 -2.59 -5.88
C ASN A 46 9.55 -3.68 -6.51
N VAL A 47 9.07 -4.93 -6.54
CA VAL A 47 9.76 -6.04 -7.22
C VAL A 47 9.92 -5.75 -8.71
N PHE A 48 8.85 -5.34 -9.38
CA PHE A 48 8.87 -5.02 -10.81
C PHE A 48 9.86 -3.89 -11.13
N TRP A 49 9.78 -2.80 -10.37
CA TRP A 49 10.63 -1.63 -10.59
C TRP A 49 12.11 -1.94 -10.32
N LEU A 50 12.43 -2.57 -9.21
CA LEU A 50 13.79 -2.95 -8.87
C LEU A 50 14.35 -3.99 -9.85
N TYR A 51 13.52 -4.92 -10.34
CA TYR A 51 13.92 -5.86 -11.38
C TYR A 51 14.27 -5.13 -12.69
N ARG A 52 13.47 -4.14 -13.07
CA ARG A 52 13.71 -3.29 -14.25
C ARG A 52 15.03 -2.51 -14.12
N MET A 53 15.32 -1.99 -12.93
CA MET A 53 16.50 -1.17 -12.62
C MET A 53 17.71 -1.98 -12.12
N ARG A 54 17.60 -3.31 -12.03
CA ARG A 54 18.67 -4.19 -11.49
C ARG A 54 20.03 -4.01 -12.16
N ARG A 55 20.04 -3.68 -13.45
CA ARG A 55 21.28 -3.47 -14.21
C ARG A 55 22.02 -2.21 -13.77
N GLN A 56 21.32 -1.18 -13.39
CA GLN A 56 21.92 0.07 -12.89
C GLN A 56 22.59 -0.13 -11.54
N LEU A 57 21.98 -0.97 -10.68
CA LEU A 57 22.52 -1.34 -9.38
C LEU A 57 23.48 -2.53 -9.42
N GLN A 58 23.68 -3.16 -10.60
CA GLN A 58 24.51 -4.37 -10.77
C GLN A 58 24.14 -5.47 -9.76
N MET A 59 22.84 -5.71 -9.56
CA MET A 59 22.33 -6.64 -8.57
C MET A 59 21.89 -7.96 -9.21
N LYS A 60 22.03 -9.05 -8.44
CA LYS A 60 21.49 -10.36 -8.80
C LYS A 60 19.98 -10.39 -8.55
N TRP A 61 19.24 -11.23 -9.25
CA TRP A 61 17.78 -11.28 -9.18
C TRP A 61 17.23 -11.58 -7.78
N TYR A 62 17.87 -12.45 -7.02
CA TYR A 62 17.45 -12.76 -5.64
C TYR A 62 17.68 -11.59 -4.69
N ALA A 63 18.72 -10.76 -4.91
CA ALA A 63 18.95 -9.57 -4.13
C ALA A 63 17.84 -8.53 -4.34
N VAL A 64 17.23 -8.49 -5.53
CA VAL A 64 16.06 -7.64 -5.81
C VAL A 64 14.86 -8.04 -4.96
N LEU A 65 14.57 -9.35 -4.85
CA LEU A 65 13.46 -9.83 -4.03
C LEU A 65 13.67 -9.49 -2.54
N ILE A 66 14.85 -9.81 -2.02
CA ILE A 66 15.19 -9.52 -0.61
C ILE A 66 15.08 -8.01 -0.34
N LEU A 67 15.60 -7.19 -1.23
CA LEU A 67 15.62 -5.74 -1.07
C LEU A 67 14.22 -5.14 -1.16
N SER A 68 13.35 -5.68 -2.03
CA SER A 68 11.97 -5.25 -2.14
C SER A 68 11.17 -5.54 -0.87
N VAL A 69 11.30 -6.75 -0.33
CA VAL A 69 10.65 -7.13 0.94
C VAL A 69 11.18 -6.28 2.09
N LEU A 70 12.50 -6.12 2.16
CA LEU A 70 13.14 -5.30 3.19
C LEU A 70 12.71 -3.83 3.11
N HIS A 71 12.61 -3.27 1.90
CA HIS A 71 12.11 -1.91 1.67
C HIS A 71 10.69 -1.74 2.21
N THR A 72 9.79 -2.67 1.88
CA THR A 72 8.41 -2.64 2.36
C THR A 72 8.35 -2.79 3.88
N ALA A 73 9.12 -3.71 4.46
CA ALA A 73 9.19 -3.92 5.91
C ALA A 73 9.70 -2.68 6.65
N ILE A 74 10.80 -2.09 6.18
CA ILE A 74 11.36 -0.84 6.77
C ILE A 74 10.35 0.30 6.64
N GLY A 75 9.65 0.42 5.51
CA GLY A 75 8.62 1.43 5.30
C GLY A 75 7.48 1.31 6.32
N VAL A 76 6.94 0.11 6.51
CA VAL A 76 5.87 -0.14 7.49
C VAL A 76 6.36 0.11 8.92
N CYS A 77 7.54 -0.38 9.28
CA CYS A 77 8.15 -0.15 10.61
C CYS A 77 8.34 1.36 10.86
N SER A 78 8.86 2.10 9.89
CA SER A 78 9.08 3.54 10.01
C SER A 78 7.79 4.31 10.31
N VAL A 79 6.72 4.01 9.57
CA VAL A 79 5.40 4.63 9.74
C VAL A 79 4.81 4.31 11.13
N LYS A 80 4.97 3.07 11.60
CA LYS A 80 4.48 2.63 12.92
C LYS A 80 5.30 3.23 14.06
N VAL A 81 6.62 3.21 13.97
CA VAL A 81 7.51 3.77 14.98
C VAL A 81 7.25 5.27 15.15
N PHE A 82 7.11 6.00 14.05
CA PHE A 82 6.84 7.43 14.12
C PHE A 82 5.46 7.74 14.71
N ALA A 83 4.44 6.97 14.34
CA ALA A 83 3.10 7.11 14.91
C ALA A 83 3.12 6.86 16.43
N PHE A 84 3.88 5.85 16.88
CA PHE A 84 4.06 5.59 18.31
C PHE A 84 4.77 6.74 19.03
N LEU A 85 5.79 7.34 18.42
CA LEU A 85 6.50 8.48 19.00
C LEU A 85 5.61 9.74 19.07
N GLU A 86 4.68 9.90 18.13
CA GLU A 86 3.81 11.06 18.04
C GLU A 86 2.60 10.97 18.97
N SER A 87 1.92 9.82 19.00
CA SER A 87 0.64 9.63 19.70
C SER A 87 0.69 8.66 20.88
N GLY A 88 1.77 7.93 21.07
CA GLY A 88 1.87 6.85 22.06
C GLY A 88 1.01 5.62 21.72
N ASP A 89 0.33 5.61 20.58
CA ASP A 89 -0.56 4.54 20.13
C ASP A 89 0.00 3.82 18.90
N ILE A 90 0.11 2.49 18.97
CA ILE A 90 0.60 1.63 17.89
C ILE A 90 -0.47 1.45 16.79
N GLY A 91 -1.74 1.73 17.08
CA GLY A 91 -2.86 1.62 16.14
C GLY A 91 -2.77 2.60 14.97
N ASN A 92 -2.23 3.77 15.21
CA ASN A 92 -2.14 4.85 14.24
C ASN A 92 -1.00 4.62 13.21
N MET A 93 -1.07 5.34 12.10
CA MET A 93 -0.04 5.38 11.06
C MET A 93 0.31 6.83 10.75
N SER A 94 1.59 7.20 10.89
CA SER A 94 2.06 8.53 10.53
C SER A 94 2.88 8.49 9.25
N LEU A 95 2.42 9.26 8.25
CA LEU A 95 3.11 9.38 6.97
C LEU A 95 4.52 9.98 7.10
N PHE A 96 4.71 10.85 8.11
CA PHE A 96 5.99 11.50 8.37
C PHE A 96 7.11 10.48 8.64
N GLY A 97 6.78 9.33 9.25
CA GLY A 97 7.74 8.24 9.45
C GLY A 97 8.38 7.77 8.15
N GLY A 98 7.58 7.58 7.09
CA GLY A 98 8.10 7.22 5.78
C GLY A 98 9.00 8.30 5.17
N VAL A 99 8.60 9.57 5.27
CA VAL A 99 9.35 10.68 4.68
C VAL A 99 10.70 10.89 5.36
N PHE A 100 10.78 10.75 6.68
CA PHE A 100 12.03 11.00 7.43
C PHE A 100 12.95 9.79 7.50
N PHE A 101 12.43 8.60 7.74
CA PHE A 101 13.25 7.42 7.97
C PHE A 101 13.72 6.73 6.68
N MET A 102 12.93 6.78 5.60
CA MET A 102 13.31 6.10 4.37
C MET A 102 14.55 6.70 3.69
N PRO A 103 14.73 8.02 3.57
CA PRO A 103 15.97 8.59 3.04
C PRO A 103 17.20 8.22 3.88
N ALA A 104 17.06 8.20 5.23
CA ALA A 104 18.14 7.76 6.12
C ALA A 104 18.47 6.28 5.92
N ALA A 105 17.46 5.42 5.73
CA ALA A 105 17.67 4.00 5.42
C ALA A 105 18.38 3.80 4.08
N TYR A 106 18.05 4.60 3.05
CA TYR A 106 18.73 4.54 1.74
C TYR A 106 20.19 4.99 1.84
N TRP A 107 20.45 6.07 2.57
CA TRP A 107 21.80 6.52 2.81
C TRP A 107 22.64 5.45 3.53
N LEU A 108 22.08 4.84 4.58
CA LEU A 108 22.75 3.76 5.31
C LEU A 108 22.96 2.54 4.42
N GLY A 109 21.94 2.15 3.65
CA GLY A 109 22.02 1.05 2.69
C GLY A 109 23.07 1.29 1.61
N ALA A 110 23.17 2.49 1.08
CA ALA A 110 24.22 2.88 0.12
C ALA A 110 25.62 2.74 0.73
N LYS A 111 25.80 3.20 1.99
CA LYS A 111 27.05 3.09 2.71
C LYS A 111 27.46 1.65 2.99
N LEU A 112 26.52 0.81 3.43
CA LEU A 112 26.75 -0.61 3.69
C LEU A 112 27.08 -1.40 2.41
N THR A 113 26.43 -1.09 1.31
CA THR A 113 26.65 -1.76 0.02
C THR A 113 27.81 -1.16 -0.78
N LYS A 114 28.46 -0.10 -0.25
CA LYS A 114 29.53 0.64 -0.94
C LYS A 114 29.14 1.13 -2.33
N ARG A 115 27.87 1.52 -2.49
CA ARG A 115 27.31 2.04 -3.74
C ARG A 115 27.15 3.56 -3.66
N PRO A 116 27.23 4.28 -4.79
CA PRO A 116 26.99 5.72 -4.80
C PRO A 116 25.55 6.01 -4.35
N CYS A 117 25.42 6.84 -3.32
CA CYS A 117 24.14 7.17 -2.70
C CYS A 117 23.11 7.71 -3.72
N CYS A 118 23.54 8.55 -4.66
CA CYS A 118 22.67 9.10 -5.69
C CYS A 118 21.96 8.00 -6.52
N LYS A 119 22.69 6.97 -6.96
CA LYS A 119 22.11 5.86 -7.73
C LYS A 119 21.11 5.04 -6.91
N VAL A 120 21.39 4.85 -5.63
CA VAL A 120 20.47 4.14 -4.72
C VAL A 120 19.21 4.97 -4.53
N CYS A 121 19.34 6.27 -4.24
CA CYS A 121 18.20 7.16 -4.09
C CYS A 121 17.36 7.24 -5.37
N ASP A 122 17.97 7.39 -6.54
CA ASP A 122 17.26 7.47 -7.82
C ASP A 122 16.40 6.23 -8.09
N VAL A 123 16.91 5.05 -7.75
CA VAL A 123 16.18 3.80 -7.98
C VAL A 123 15.09 3.58 -6.93
N PHE A 124 15.31 3.97 -5.68
CA PHE A 124 14.35 3.73 -4.59
C PHE A 124 13.31 4.84 -4.43
N THR A 125 13.55 6.05 -4.93
CA THR A 125 12.58 7.14 -4.84
C THR A 125 11.23 6.80 -5.47
N PRO A 126 11.13 6.21 -6.69
CA PRO A 126 9.84 5.79 -7.24
C PRO A 126 9.13 4.72 -6.40
N CYS A 127 9.88 3.79 -5.80
CA CYS A 127 9.32 2.79 -4.90
C CYS A 127 8.70 3.45 -3.66
N MET A 128 9.40 4.41 -3.07
CA MET A 128 8.91 5.18 -1.94
C MET A 128 7.65 5.97 -2.29
N LEU A 129 7.67 6.70 -3.39
CA LEU A 129 6.52 7.50 -3.83
C LEU A 129 5.30 6.63 -4.08
N PHE A 130 5.45 5.48 -4.72
CA PHE A 130 4.36 4.56 -4.96
C PHE A 130 3.81 3.97 -3.65
N THR A 131 4.68 3.60 -2.72
CA THR A 131 4.28 3.10 -1.40
C THR A 131 3.52 4.18 -0.60
N LEU A 132 3.97 5.44 -0.66
CA LEU A 132 3.28 6.57 -0.04
C LEU A 132 1.91 6.82 -0.68
N MET A 133 1.79 6.69 -2.00
CA MET A 133 0.51 6.77 -2.70
C MET A 133 -0.46 5.69 -2.22
N CYS A 134 -0.01 4.44 -2.12
CA CYS A 134 -0.80 3.33 -1.58
C CYS A 134 -1.25 3.61 -0.14
N ALA A 135 -0.37 4.14 0.71
CA ALA A 135 -0.71 4.52 2.07
C ALA A 135 -1.80 5.61 2.13
N ARG A 136 -1.74 6.60 1.23
CA ARG A 136 -2.79 7.64 1.13
C ARG A 136 -4.13 7.08 0.65
N ILE A 137 -4.12 6.17 -0.31
CA ILE A 137 -5.34 5.48 -0.75
C ILE A 137 -5.95 4.70 0.41
N ASN A 138 -5.12 4.01 1.20
CA ASN A 138 -5.60 3.32 2.41
C ASN A 138 -6.26 4.27 3.41
N CYS A 139 -5.68 5.44 3.66
CA CYS A 139 -6.27 6.46 4.54
C CYS A 139 -7.65 6.91 4.04
N ILE A 140 -7.82 7.13 2.73
CA ILE A 140 -9.10 7.51 2.13
C ILE A 140 -10.14 6.40 2.32
N ILE A 141 -9.77 5.13 2.04
CA ILE A 141 -10.68 3.98 2.19
C ILE A 141 -11.07 3.76 3.66
N SER A 142 -10.12 3.92 4.58
CA SER A 142 -10.34 3.74 6.02
C SER A 142 -11.05 4.92 6.68
N GLY A 143 -11.12 6.08 6.00
CA GLY A 143 -11.75 7.28 6.53
C GLY A 143 -11.00 7.92 7.70
N CYS A 144 -9.67 7.74 7.76
CA CYS A 144 -8.83 8.28 8.83
C CYS A 144 -8.17 9.64 8.49
N CYS A 145 -8.63 10.29 7.42
CA CYS A 145 -8.18 11.64 7.02
C CYS A 145 -9.19 12.70 7.44
#